data_bba2793fe5b29ddc9153434a401bca7b
#
_entry.id   bba2793fe5b29ddc9153434a401bca7b
#
_cell.length_a   1.000
_cell.length_b   1.000
_cell.length_c   1.000
_cell.angle_alpha   90.00
_cell.angle_beta   90.00
_cell.angle_gamma   90.00
#
_symmetry.space_group_name_H-M   'P 1'
#
loop_
_entity.id
_entity.type
_entity.pdbx_description
1 polymer ?
#
loop_
_entity_poly.entity_id
_entity_poly.type
_entity_poly.pdbx_seq_one_letter_code
_entity_poly.pdbx_strand_id
1 'polypeptide(L)'
;MRKFMVVLDDSRECLNAMRFAAMRASRTGGGVAILSVIPPDDFNHWIGVGNVMREEARERIHAHFEVFAKWMRDKQNVDPELVIREGQPVDEIIAQVRDDREIGVLVLGAGTDKKGPGPLVTQLTRNSGNLPIPVTIVPGDLSKEQLEAIT
;
A
#
# COMPACT_ATOMS: atom_id res chain seq x y z
N MET A 1 -9.24 11.94 11.56
CA MET A 1 -9.58 10.54 11.28
C MET A 1 -8.30 9.74 11.14
N ARG A 2 -8.19 8.65 11.84
CA ARG A 2 -7.02 7.77 11.70
C ARG A 2 -7.11 6.96 10.41
N LYS A 3 -5.98 6.80 9.75
CA LYS A 3 -5.90 6.08 8.47
C LYS A 3 -5.05 4.84 8.57
N PHE A 4 -5.47 3.82 7.86
CA PHE A 4 -4.65 2.66 7.55
C PHE A 4 -3.97 2.95 6.21
N MET A 5 -2.65 2.98 6.17
CA MET A 5 -1.94 3.12 4.90
C MET A 5 -1.54 1.75 4.37
N VAL A 6 -1.92 1.46 3.14
CA VAL A 6 -1.58 0.22 2.47
C VAL A 6 -0.76 0.53 1.22
N VAL A 7 0.24 -0.29 0.96
CA VAL A 7 1.10 -0.11 -0.22
C VAL A 7 0.53 -0.90 -1.40
N LEU A 8 0.28 -0.18 -2.49
CA LEU A 8 -0.19 -0.76 -3.74
C LEU A 8 1.01 -1.15 -4.58
N ASP A 9 1.14 -2.44 -4.86
CA ASP A 9 2.16 -2.97 -5.76
C ASP A 9 1.54 -4.06 -6.64
N ASP A 10 2.36 -4.71 -7.47
CA ASP A 10 1.89 -5.77 -8.37
C ASP A 10 1.92 -7.14 -7.72
N SER A 11 2.20 -7.23 -6.43
CA SER A 11 2.27 -8.52 -5.75
C SER A 11 0.87 -9.12 -5.54
N ARG A 12 0.83 -10.44 -5.50
CA ARG A 12 -0.41 -11.18 -5.26
C ARG A 12 -0.99 -10.89 -3.86
N GLU A 13 -0.13 -10.75 -2.88
CA GLU A 13 -0.50 -10.50 -1.47
C GLU A 13 -1.06 -9.11 -1.24
N CYS A 14 -0.90 -8.20 -2.19
CA CYS A 14 -1.47 -6.85 -2.12
C CYS A 14 -2.98 -6.87 -1.94
N LEU A 15 -3.68 -7.80 -2.59
CA LEU A 15 -5.12 -7.93 -2.47
C LEU A 15 -5.57 -8.11 -1.01
N ASN A 16 -4.90 -8.99 -0.27
CA ASN A 16 -5.25 -9.21 1.14
C ASN A 16 -4.90 -8.03 2.03
N ALA A 17 -3.81 -7.33 1.73
CA ALA A 17 -3.48 -6.09 2.44
C ALA A 17 -4.57 -5.03 2.23
N MET A 18 -5.06 -4.88 1.00
CA MET A 18 -6.16 -3.95 0.68
C MET A 18 -7.45 -4.33 1.39
N ARG A 19 -7.79 -5.61 1.37
CA ARG A 19 -8.98 -6.12 2.06
C ARG A 19 -8.92 -5.85 3.57
N PHE A 20 -7.79 -6.17 4.19
CA PHE A 20 -7.61 -5.96 5.62
C PHE A 20 -7.75 -4.47 5.98
N ALA A 21 -7.05 -3.61 5.27
CA ALA A 21 -7.09 -2.16 5.53
C ALA A 21 -8.51 -1.60 5.42
N ALA A 22 -9.22 -1.97 4.35
CA ALA A 22 -10.58 -1.49 4.13
C ALA A 22 -11.57 -2.01 5.17
N MET A 23 -11.49 -3.29 5.51
CA MET A 23 -12.38 -3.89 6.51
C MET A 23 -12.14 -3.30 7.90
N ARG A 24 -10.88 -3.10 8.28
CA ARG A 24 -10.57 -2.47 9.57
C ARG A 24 -11.03 -1.02 9.60
N ALA A 25 -10.76 -0.26 8.54
CA ALA A 25 -11.23 1.12 8.46
C ALA A 25 -12.74 1.21 8.57
N SER A 26 -13.45 0.34 7.85
CA SER A 26 -14.91 0.28 7.90
C SER A 26 -15.44 0.06 9.31
N ARG A 27 -14.82 -0.84 10.07
CA ARG A 27 -15.27 -1.21 11.41
C ARG A 27 -14.83 -0.25 12.50
N THR A 28 -13.78 0.52 12.26
CA THR A 28 -13.26 1.46 13.26
C THR A 28 -13.64 2.92 12.98
N GLY A 29 -14.36 3.17 11.90
CA GLY A 29 -14.66 4.55 11.48
C GLY A 29 -13.44 5.29 10.98
N GLY A 30 -12.40 4.57 10.55
CA GLY A 30 -11.16 5.16 10.02
C GLY A 30 -11.20 5.33 8.51
N GLY A 31 -10.07 5.79 7.95
CA GLY A 31 -9.87 5.92 6.53
C GLY A 31 -8.79 5.01 5.99
N VAL A 32 -8.63 5.01 4.67
CA VAL A 32 -7.59 4.27 3.97
C VAL A 32 -6.80 5.21 3.08
N ALA A 33 -5.49 5.17 3.19
CA ALA A 33 -4.56 5.82 2.25
C ALA A 33 -3.85 4.72 1.47
N ILE A 34 -3.94 4.77 0.16
CA ILE A 34 -3.26 3.82 -0.72
C ILE A 34 -2.04 4.54 -1.29
N LEU A 35 -0.87 4.00 -0.97
CA LEU A 35 0.41 4.55 -1.43
C LEU A 35 0.99 3.67 -2.53
N SER A 36 1.38 4.28 -3.64
CA SER A 36 2.16 3.63 -4.66
C SER A 36 3.46 4.42 -4.88
N VAL A 37 4.58 3.70 -4.94
CA VAL A 37 5.88 4.32 -5.11
C VAL A 37 6.43 3.95 -6.49
N ILE A 38 6.78 4.96 -7.27
CA ILE A 38 7.46 4.78 -8.55
C ILE A 38 8.96 4.80 -8.26
N PRO A 39 9.68 3.68 -8.51
CA PRO A 39 11.13 3.66 -8.29
C PRO A 39 11.85 4.67 -9.18
N PRO A 40 13.01 5.20 -8.74
CA PRO A 40 13.73 6.22 -9.50
C PRO A 40 14.52 5.66 -10.69
N ASP A 41 14.20 4.46 -11.12
CA ASP A 41 14.99 3.71 -12.07
C ASP A 41 15.35 4.44 -13.34
N ASP A 42 15.66 3.74 -14.30
CA ASP A 42 16.08 3.93 -15.67
C ASP A 42 15.28 4.97 -16.48
N PHE A 43 14.25 5.58 -15.90
CA PHE A 43 13.44 6.62 -16.54
C PHE A 43 14.23 7.88 -16.85
N ASN A 44 15.41 8.06 -16.25
CA ASN A 44 16.20 9.27 -16.39
C ASN A 44 17.28 9.18 -17.47
N HIS A 45 17.42 8.05 -18.17
CA HIS A 45 18.48 7.87 -19.18
C HIS A 45 18.23 8.72 -20.45
N TRP A 46 16.99 9.05 -20.75
CA TRP A 46 16.61 9.78 -21.94
C TRP A 46 15.62 10.89 -21.60
N ILE A 47 16.00 12.14 -21.89
CA ILE A 47 15.10 13.29 -21.72
C ILE A 47 13.86 13.08 -22.62
N GLY A 48 12.68 13.19 -22.06
CA GLY A 48 11.40 12.97 -22.78
C GLY A 48 10.87 11.55 -22.64
N VAL A 49 11.71 10.53 -22.82
CA VAL A 49 11.29 9.13 -22.62
C VAL A 49 10.98 8.87 -21.17
N GLY A 50 11.79 9.40 -20.24
CA GLY A 50 11.57 9.28 -18.81
C GLY A 50 10.23 9.87 -18.37
N ASN A 51 9.86 11.02 -18.91
CA ASN A 51 8.58 11.66 -18.59
C ASN A 51 7.38 10.87 -19.10
N VAL A 52 7.47 10.34 -20.33
CA VAL A 52 6.40 9.49 -20.89
C VAL A 52 6.23 8.24 -20.05
N MET A 53 7.31 7.59 -19.64
CA MET A 53 7.26 6.39 -18.82
C MET A 53 6.67 6.66 -17.42
N ARG A 54 6.96 7.83 -16.84
CA ARG A 54 6.38 8.23 -15.56
C ARG A 54 4.87 8.46 -15.68
N GLU A 55 4.44 9.11 -16.75
CA GLU A 55 3.00 9.31 -17.00
C GLU A 55 2.27 7.98 -17.19
N GLU A 56 2.86 7.07 -17.96
CA GLU A 56 2.29 5.72 -18.13
C GLU A 56 2.23 4.96 -16.80
N ALA A 57 3.26 5.09 -15.98
CA ALA A 57 3.27 4.48 -14.64
C ALA A 57 2.16 5.06 -13.78
N ARG A 58 1.97 6.37 -13.79
CA ARG A 58 0.89 7.03 -13.05
C ARG A 58 -0.48 6.60 -13.54
N GLU A 59 -0.66 6.49 -14.84
CA GLU A 59 -1.93 6.00 -15.42
C GLU A 59 -2.24 4.58 -14.98
N ARG A 60 -1.25 3.69 -14.99
CA ARG A 60 -1.42 2.32 -14.49
C ARG A 60 -1.78 2.29 -13.01
N ILE A 61 -1.13 3.13 -12.21
CA ILE A 61 -1.42 3.24 -10.78
C ILE A 61 -2.85 3.72 -10.56
N HIS A 62 -3.29 4.77 -11.29
CA HIS A 62 -4.66 5.25 -11.18
C HIS A 62 -5.68 4.18 -11.56
N ALA A 63 -5.43 3.43 -12.63
CA ALA A 63 -6.32 2.36 -13.04
C ALA A 63 -6.39 1.24 -11.99
N HIS A 64 -5.25 0.85 -11.45
CA HIS A 64 -5.16 -0.17 -10.41
C HIS A 64 -5.83 0.31 -9.12
N PHE A 65 -5.59 1.55 -8.74
CA PHE A 65 -6.25 2.17 -7.58
C PHE A 65 -7.77 2.13 -7.73
N GLU A 66 -8.31 2.48 -8.89
CA GLU A 66 -9.76 2.53 -9.09
C GLU A 66 -10.44 1.18 -8.90
N VAL A 67 -9.76 0.09 -9.24
CA VAL A 67 -10.29 -1.26 -9.00
C VAL A 67 -10.54 -1.48 -7.51
N PHE A 68 -9.57 -1.15 -6.66
CA PHE A 68 -9.73 -1.29 -5.22
C PHE A 68 -10.67 -0.25 -4.65
N ALA A 69 -10.58 0.99 -5.11
CA ALA A 69 -11.39 2.09 -4.61
C ALA A 69 -12.89 1.84 -4.84
N LYS A 70 -13.24 1.32 -6.02
CA LYS A 70 -14.63 0.98 -6.31
C LYS A 70 -15.17 -0.06 -5.32
N TRP A 71 -14.42 -1.12 -5.07
CA TRP A 71 -14.83 -2.13 -4.10
C TRP A 71 -14.93 -1.55 -2.68
N MET A 72 -13.98 -0.74 -2.28
CA MET A 72 -13.99 -0.12 -0.95
C MET A 72 -15.20 0.80 -0.76
N ARG A 73 -15.51 1.61 -1.77
CA ARG A 73 -16.68 2.50 -1.73
C ARG A 73 -17.99 1.72 -1.71
N ASP A 74 -18.11 0.74 -2.60
CA ASP A 74 -19.37 0.01 -2.81
C ASP A 74 -19.66 -1.01 -1.70
N LYS A 75 -18.62 -1.67 -1.18
CA LYS A 75 -18.79 -2.80 -0.26
C LYS A 75 -18.33 -2.52 1.17
N GLN A 76 -17.47 -1.55 1.37
CA GLN A 76 -16.91 -1.25 2.69
C GLN A 76 -17.31 0.13 3.21
N ASN A 77 -17.95 0.92 2.40
CA ASN A 77 -18.29 2.31 2.74
C ASN A 77 -17.07 3.12 3.15
N VAL A 78 -15.96 2.89 2.46
CA VAL A 78 -14.69 3.58 2.66
C VAL A 78 -14.29 4.24 1.35
N ASP A 79 -13.96 5.53 1.41
CA ASP A 79 -13.48 6.26 0.24
C ASP A 79 -11.96 6.47 0.39
N PRO A 80 -11.13 5.64 -0.27
CA PRO A 80 -9.69 5.72 -0.10
C PRO A 80 -9.09 6.91 -0.83
N GLU A 81 -7.97 7.42 -0.30
CA GLU A 81 -7.16 8.40 -1.01
C GLU A 81 -5.97 7.71 -1.68
N LEU A 82 -5.52 8.26 -2.79
CA LEU A 82 -4.33 7.78 -3.50
C LEU A 82 -3.18 8.74 -3.28
N VAL A 83 -2.03 8.20 -2.89
CA VAL A 83 -0.77 8.94 -2.80
C VAL A 83 0.24 8.27 -3.72
N ILE A 84 0.84 9.05 -4.61
CA ILE A 84 1.90 8.57 -5.49
C ILE A 84 3.19 9.32 -5.13
N ARG A 85 4.25 8.59 -4.87
CA ARG A 85 5.57 9.15 -4.60
C ARG A 85 6.59 8.53 -5.55
N GLU A 86 7.66 9.24 -5.79
CA GLU A 86 8.79 8.76 -6.61
C GLU A 86 10.03 8.69 -5.72
N GLY A 87 10.72 7.56 -5.76
CA GLY A 87 11.94 7.35 -4.97
C GLY A 87 12.14 5.90 -4.61
N GLN A 88 13.04 5.66 -3.66
CA GLN A 88 13.24 4.32 -3.14
C GLN A 88 12.04 3.92 -2.28
N PRO A 89 11.44 2.74 -2.53
CA PRO A 89 10.17 2.39 -1.88
C PRO A 89 10.18 2.51 -0.35
N VAL A 90 11.18 1.97 0.32
CA VAL A 90 11.23 2.02 1.79
C VAL A 90 11.34 3.45 2.30
N ASP A 91 12.21 4.25 1.68
CA ASP A 91 12.40 5.64 2.08
C ASP A 91 11.12 6.47 1.89
N GLU A 92 10.42 6.24 0.77
CA GLU A 92 9.20 6.98 0.47
C GLU A 92 8.03 6.56 1.35
N ILE A 93 7.95 5.28 1.72
CA ILE A 93 6.97 4.80 2.67
C ILE A 93 7.17 5.46 4.03
N ILE A 94 8.39 5.48 4.53
CA ILE A 94 8.72 6.12 5.80
C ILE A 94 8.43 7.62 5.74
N ALA A 95 8.80 8.28 4.64
CA ALA A 95 8.53 9.70 4.46
C ALA A 95 7.04 10.01 4.48
N GLN A 96 6.23 9.20 3.81
CA GLN A 96 4.78 9.41 3.78
C GLN A 96 4.16 9.26 5.18
N VAL A 97 4.59 8.26 5.93
CA VAL A 97 4.12 8.06 7.31
C VAL A 97 4.46 9.27 8.18
N ARG A 98 5.65 9.85 8.00
CA ARG A 98 6.07 11.02 8.76
C ARG A 98 5.35 12.30 8.34
N ASP A 99 5.06 12.43 7.04
CA ASP A 99 4.42 13.62 6.48
C ASP A 99 2.92 13.69 6.79
N ASP A 100 2.27 12.56 6.95
CA ASP A 100 0.83 12.49 7.24
C ASP A 100 0.61 11.84 8.61
N ARG A 101 0.40 12.67 9.63
CA ARG A 101 0.22 12.22 11.01
C ARG A 101 -1.12 11.51 11.27
N GLU A 102 -2.05 11.56 10.33
CA GLU A 102 -3.29 10.81 10.45
C GLU A 102 -3.10 9.32 10.20
N ILE A 103 -2.00 8.94 9.53
CA ILE A 103 -1.66 7.54 9.32
C ILE A 103 -1.27 6.92 10.66
N GLY A 104 -2.05 5.94 11.11
CA GLY A 104 -1.86 5.29 12.39
C GLY A 104 -1.36 3.84 12.32
N VAL A 105 -1.48 3.20 11.16
CA VAL A 105 -1.04 1.82 10.93
C VAL A 105 -0.56 1.67 9.49
N LEU A 106 0.58 1.05 9.30
CA LEU A 106 1.06 0.63 7.99
C LEU A 106 0.66 -0.83 7.76
N VAL A 107 0.01 -1.10 6.64
CA VAL A 107 -0.47 -2.45 6.28
C VAL A 107 0.31 -2.96 5.08
N LEU A 108 0.91 -4.12 5.21
CA LEU A 108 1.70 -4.78 4.17
C LEU A 108 1.18 -6.18 3.93
N GLY A 109 1.14 -6.60 2.66
CA GLY A 109 0.89 -8.00 2.32
C GLY A 109 2.18 -8.80 2.37
N ALA A 110 2.10 -10.02 2.86
CA ALA A 110 3.25 -10.92 2.92
C ALA A 110 3.05 -12.13 2.02
N GLY A 111 4.04 -12.40 1.17
CA GLY A 111 4.08 -13.62 0.38
C GLY A 111 4.20 -14.84 1.28
N THR A 112 3.58 -15.93 0.86
CA THR A 112 3.48 -17.17 1.66
C THR A 112 4.20 -18.36 1.01
N ASP A 113 4.93 -18.12 -0.07
CA ASP A 113 5.71 -19.14 -0.74
C ASP A 113 7.14 -19.24 -0.15
N LYS A 114 7.95 -20.12 -0.76
CA LYS A 114 9.32 -20.38 -0.30
C LYS A 114 10.26 -19.19 -0.44
N LYS A 115 9.90 -18.18 -1.24
CA LYS A 115 10.71 -16.99 -1.44
C LYS A 115 10.62 -16.02 -0.24
N GLY A 116 9.73 -16.29 0.71
CA GLY A 116 9.55 -15.49 1.89
C GLY A 116 8.53 -14.36 1.71
N PRO A 117 8.46 -13.45 2.67
CA PRO A 117 7.38 -12.47 2.75
C PRO A 117 7.45 -11.35 1.72
N GLY A 118 8.56 -11.24 1.01
CA GLY A 118 8.77 -10.18 0.03
C GLY A 118 9.69 -9.07 0.51
N PRO A 119 10.24 -8.27 -0.43
CA PRO A 119 11.26 -7.28 -0.11
C PRO A 119 10.78 -6.15 0.79
N LEU A 120 9.53 -5.68 0.63
CA LEU A 120 9.00 -4.60 1.46
C LEU A 120 8.88 -5.03 2.92
N VAL A 121 8.31 -6.21 3.17
CA VAL A 121 8.20 -6.74 4.53
C VAL A 121 9.57 -6.89 5.16
N THR A 122 10.52 -7.50 4.44
CA THR A 122 11.87 -7.72 4.93
C THR A 122 12.58 -6.41 5.27
N GLN A 123 12.53 -5.45 4.36
CA GLN A 123 13.24 -4.18 4.52
C GLN A 123 12.59 -3.28 5.58
N LEU A 124 11.25 -3.21 5.61
CA LEU A 124 10.56 -2.39 6.58
C LEU A 124 10.65 -2.92 8.00
N THR A 125 10.65 -4.24 8.18
CA THR A 125 10.83 -4.82 9.51
C THR A 125 12.25 -4.58 10.04
N ARG A 126 13.26 -4.58 9.18
CA ARG A 126 14.61 -4.19 9.58
C ARG A 126 14.70 -2.73 9.99
N ASN A 127 13.89 -1.88 9.41
CA ASN A 127 13.86 -0.44 9.66
C ASN A 127 12.72 -0.02 10.60
N SER A 128 12.11 -0.98 11.29
CA SER A 128 10.92 -0.71 12.11
C SER A 128 11.17 0.31 13.22
N GLY A 129 12.41 0.40 13.71
CA GLY A 129 12.78 1.41 14.70
C GLY A 129 12.68 2.86 14.20
N ASN A 130 12.64 3.06 12.89
CA ASN A 130 12.49 4.37 12.26
C ASN A 130 11.03 4.75 11.96
N LEU A 131 10.09 3.83 12.21
CA LEU A 131 8.66 4.08 11.98
C LEU A 131 8.00 4.58 13.26
N PRO A 132 7.24 5.67 13.19
CA PRO A 132 6.51 6.17 14.37
C PRO A 132 5.16 5.46 14.59
N ILE A 133 4.84 4.44 13.79
CA ILE A 133 3.57 3.73 13.84
C ILE A 133 3.79 2.22 13.73
N PRO A 134 2.84 1.41 14.20
CA PRO A 134 2.93 -0.04 14.03
C PRO A 134 2.75 -0.48 12.58
N VAL A 135 3.26 -1.68 12.28
CA VAL A 135 3.12 -2.34 10.99
C VAL A 135 2.29 -3.60 11.18
N THR A 136 1.25 -3.74 10.37
CA THR A 136 0.46 -4.97 10.29
C THR A 136 0.85 -5.71 9.03
N ILE A 137 1.23 -6.97 9.19
CA ILE A 137 1.63 -7.85 8.09
C ILE A 137 0.51 -8.85 7.84
N VAL A 138 -0.06 -8.81 6.64
CA VAL A 138 -1.23 -9.64 6.28
C VAL A 138 -0.78 -10.76 5.36
N PRO A 139 -0.92 -12.04 5.79
CA PRO A 139 -0.59 -13.17 4.91
C PRO A 139 -1.43 -13.17 3.63
N GLY A 140 -0.77 -13.41 2.51
CA GLY A 140 -1.41 -13.33 1.20
C GLY A 140 -2.33 -14.49 0.85
N ASP A 141 -2.35 -15.54 1.67
CA ASP A 141 -3.16 -16.74 1.45
C ASP A 141 -4.40 -16.84 2.35
N LEU A 142 -4.65 -15.84 3.18
CA LEU A 142 -5.88 -15.82 3.97
C LEU A 142 -7.09 -15.65 3.06
N SER A 143 -8.15 -16.41 3.33
CA SER A 143 -9.39 -16.27 2.60
C SER A 143 -10.13 -15.01 3.01
N LYS A 144 -11.10 -14.59 2.20
CA LYS A 144 -11.93 -13.45 2.53
C LYS A 144 -12.67 -13.67 3.86
N GLU A 145 -13.16 -14.88 4.09
CA GLU A 145 -13.85 -15.23 5.34
C GLU A 145 -12.93 -15.14 6.55
N GLN A 146 -11.68 -15.60 6.41
CA GLN A 146 -10.69 -15.46 7.47
C GLN A 146 -10.40 -14.00 7.77
N LEU A 147 -10.25 -13.17 6.74
CA LEU A 147 -10.04 -11.73 6.91
C LEU A 147 -11.23 -11.06 7.60
N GLU A 148 -12.44 -11.42 7.21
CA GLU A 148 -13.65 -10.88 7.85
C GLU A 148 -13.71 -11.22 9.34
N ALA A 149 -13.27 -12.43 9.70
CA ALA A 149 -13.30 -12.88 11.09
C ALA A 149 -12.32 -12.13 12.00
N ILE A 150 -11.21 -11.64 11.45
CA ILE A 150 -10.16 -10.98 12.25
C ILE A 150 -10.19 -9.46 12.15
N THR A 151 -11.04 -8.90 11.34
CA THR A 151 -11.15 -7.46 11.17
C THR A 151 -12.37 -6.89 11.87
#